data_db5843021600510d57fdcfb21a28648a
#
_entry.id   db5843021600510d57fdcfb21a28648a
#
_cell.length_a   1.000
_cell.length_b   1.000
_cell.length_c   1.000
_cell.angle_alpha   90.00
_cell.angle_beta   90.00
_cell.angle_gamma   90.00
#
_symmetry.space_group_name_H-M   'P 1'
#
loop_
_entity.id
_entity.type
_entity.pdbx_description
1 polymer ?
#
loop_
_entity_poly.entity_id
_entity_poly.type
_entity_poly.pdbx_seq_one_letter_code
_entity_poly.pdbx_strand_id
1 'polypeptide(L)'
;FEAEGKVGGHVNTVTTFGKSGKFQIDTGFIVFNEKNYPNFVRLIHNLGVRSQPTRMGFSVRSEILGYEYSGESLVGLFGHPRNLTDLNHWGMVRDILRFHKLAKPGDHSEESVHEFISRTKLGRRFRENFLLPLGSALWSCPEERFETFPMEFVSDFLANHQMLQAQFLEFDASPADG
;
A
#
# COMPACT_ATOMS: atom_id res chain seq x y z
N PHE A 1 -7.82 11.24 28.70
CA PHE A 1 -6.81 12.16 29.26
C PHE A 1 -5.79 12.41 28.18
N GLU A 2 -5.33 13.65 28.04
CA GLU A 2 -4.34 14.12 27.07
C GLU A 2 -3.24 14.86 27.80
N ALA A 3 -1.99 14.58 27.51
CA ALA A 3 -0.83 15.22 28.12
C ALA A 3 -0.36 16.45 27.32
N GLU A 4 -0.65 16.46 26.02
CA GLU A 4 -0.24 17.53 25.12
C GLU A 4 -1.24 18.68 25.13
N GLY A 5 -0.80 19.88 24.74
CA GLY A 5 -1.67 21.05 24.61
C GLY A 5 -2.70 20.99 23.48
N LYS A 6 -2.67 19.91 22.67
CA LYS A 6 -3.57 19.66 21.53
C LYS A 6 -4.10 18.24 21.60
N VAL A 7 -5.42 18.09 21.55
CA VAL A 7 -6.08 16.79 21.50
C VAL A 7 -5.96 16.13 20.12
N GLY A 8 -5.99 14.80 20.07
CA GLY A 8 -6.06 14.03 18.82
C GLY A 8 -4.91 13.08 18.57
N GLY A 9 -3.89 13.04 19.44
CA GLY A 9 -2.75 12.13 19.31
C GLY A 9 -2.03 12.32 17.97
N HIS A 10 -1.97 11.28 17.15
CA HIS A 10 -1.34 11.33 15.81
C HIS A 10 -2.14 12.10 14.76
N VAL A 11 -3.39 12.47 15.03
CA VAL A 11 -4.14 13.34 14.12
C VAL A 11 -3.55 14.73 14.17
N ASN A 12 -3.02 15.20 13.04
CA ASN A 12 -2.35 16.50 12.96
C ASN A 12 -2.59 17.15 11.61
N THR A 13 -3.17 18.36 11.64
CA THR A 13 -3.41 19.18 10.45
C THR A 13 -2.49 20.39 10.49
N VAL A 14 -1.68 20.58 9.47
CA VAL A 14 -0.77 21.71 9.31
C VAL A 14 -1.35 22.72 8.35
N THR A 15 -1.36 23.97 8.75
CA THR A 15 -1.70 25.07 7.86
C THR A 15 -0.47 25.54 7.09
N THR A 16 -0.57 25.55 5.77
CA THR A 16 0.47 26.10 4.89
C THR A 16 -0.10 27.13 3.92
N PHE A 17 0.75 27.92 3.31
CA PHE A 17 0.38 28.93 2.33
C PHE A 17 1.09 28.64 1.01
N GLY A 18 0.33 28.52 -0.06
CA GLY A 18 0.84 28.38 -1.43
C GLY A 18 0.40 29.56 -2.30
N LYS A 19 0.76 29.51 -3.59
CA LYS A 19 0.40 30.56 -4.56
C LYS A 19 -1.10 30.80 -4.68
N SER A 20 -1.91 29.76 -4.45
CA SER A 20 -3.37 29.78 -4.57
C SER A 20 -4.09 30.06 -3.26
N GLY A 21 -3.39 30.35 -2.15
CA GLY A 21 -3.98 30.67 -0.85
C GLY A 21 -3.55 29.79 0.30
N LYS A 22 -4.40 29.73 1.33
CA LYS A 22 -4.22 28.92 2.55
C LYS A 22 -4.69 27.50 2.31
N PHE A 23 -3.86 26.51 2.70
CA PHE A 23 -4.18 25.09 2.66
C PHE A 23 -4.07 24.48 4.05
N GLN A 24 -4.93 23.52 4.33
CA GLN A 24 -4.85 22.65 5.49
C GLN A 24 -4.47 21.26 5.03
N ILE A 25 -3.38 20.72 5.57
CA ILE A 25 -2.80 19.44 5.15
C ILE A 25 -2.77 18.52 6.36
N ASP A 26 -3.47 17.40 6.25
CA ASP A 26 -3.41 16.35 7.25
C ASP A 26 -2.09 15.58 7.10
N THR A 27 -1.33 15.46 8.19
CA THR A 27 0.02 14.88 8.19
C THR A 27 0.16 13.66 9.08
N GLY A 28 -0.88 13.33 9.82
CA GLY A 28 -0.91 12.16 10.69
C GLY A 28 -1.76 11.04 10.10
N PHE A 29 -2.92 10.78 10.68
CA PHE A 29 -3.88 9.83 10.15
C PHE A 29 -4.65 10.48 8.99
N ILE A 30 -4.34 10.12 7.76
CA ILE A 30 -4.83 10.81 6.55
C ILE A 30 -5.82 10.02 5.71
N VAL A 31 -5.89 8.69 5.89
CA VAL A 31 -6.80 7.82 5.12
C VAL A 31 -7.45 6.78 6.02
N PHE A 32 -8.69 6.44 5.69
CA PHE A 32 -9.45 5.37 6.30
C PHE A 32 -10.38 4.73 5.27
N ASN A 33 -10.92 3.56 5.56
CA ASN A 33 -12.00 2.97 4.80
C ASN A 33 -13.19 2.66 5.73
N GLU A 34 -14.39 2.79 5.21
CA GLU A 34 -15.62 2.65 6.01
C GLU A 34 -15.81 1.23 6.57
N LYS A 35 -15.33 0.23 5.83
CA LYS A 35 -15.47 -1.18 6.22
C LYS A 35 -14.67 -1.52 7.49
N ASN A 36 -13.42 -1.04 7.56
CA ASN A 36 -12.51 -1.39 8.64
C ASN A 36 -12.58 -0.43 9.84
N TYR A 37 -13.13 0.78 9.63
CA TYR A 37 -13.17 1.84 10.65
C TYR A 37 -14.57 2.34 10.98
N PRO A 38 -15.57 1.46 11.28
CA PRO A 38 -16.97 1.87 11.48
C PRO A 38 -17.14 2.84 12.67
N ASN A 39 -16.36 2.68 13.73
CA ASN A 39 -16.41 3.57 14.89
C ASN A 39 -15.80 4.94 14.58
N PHE A 40 -14.73 4.99 13.79
CA PHE A 40 -14.13 6.24 13.35
C PHE A 40 -15.07 7.00 12.40
N VAL A 41 -15.67 6.32 11.44
CA VAL A 41 -16.67 6.89 10.54
C VAL A 41 -17.82 7.53 11.33
N ARG A 42 -18.34 6.82 12.34
CA ARG A 42 -19.38 7.37 13.23
C ARG A 42 -18.91 8.60 14.00
N LEU A 43 -17.65 8.59 14.48
CA LEU A 43 -17.07 9.73 15.19
C LEU A 43 -16.98 10.97 14.31
N ILE A 44 -16.36 10.86 13.11
CA ILE A 44 -16.22 12.01 12.20
C ILE A 44 -17.57 12.54 11.72
N HIS A 45 -18.56 11.65 11.50
CA HIS A 45 -19.92 12.03 11.17
C HIS A 45 -20.56 12.86 12.30
N ASN A 46 -20.45 12.40 13.57
CA ASN A 46 -20.99 13.12 14.73
C ASN A 46 -20.31 14.47 14.96
N LEU A 47 -19.04 14.60 14.56
CA LEU A 47 -18.29 15.85 14.65
C LEU A 47 -18.53 16.76 13.44
N GLY A 48 -19.31 16.34 12.44
CA GLY A 48 -19.55 17.10 11.21
C GLY A 48 -18.30 17.27 10.33
N VAL A 49 -17.30 16.39 10.50
CA VAL A 49 -16.08 16.40 9.69
C VAL A 49 -16.35 15.76 8.32
N ARG A 50 -15.99 16.48 7.26
CA ARG A 50 -16.15 15.98 5.88
C ARG A 50 -14.91 15.21 5.45
N SER A 51 -15.12 14.07 4.79
CA SER A 51 -14.10 13.29 4.09
C SER A 51 -14.34 13.35 2.59
N GLN A 52 -13.34 12.98 1.83
CA GLN A 52 -13.41 12.87 0.37
C GLN A 52 -12.81 11.55 -0.08
N PRO A 53 -13.33 10.93 -1.16
CA PRO A 53 -12.72 9.75 -1.74
C PRO A 53 -11.29 10.05 -2.19
N THR A 54 -10.40 9.10 -1.94
CA THR A 54 -9.01 9.19 -2.40
C THR A 54 -8.54 7.83 -2.90
N ARG A 55 -7.51 7.82 -3.73
CA ARG A 55 -6.81 6.61 -4.13
C ARG A 55 -5.48 6.55 -3.41
N MET A 56 -5.19 5.38 -2.83
CA MET A 56 -3.87 5.10 -2.28
C MET A 56 -3.05 4.34 -3.29
N GLY A 57 -1.92 4.90 -3.68
CA GLY A 57 -0.96 4.28 -4.56
C GLY A 57 0.29 3.83 -3.80
N PHE A 58 0.94 2.82 -4.35
CA PHE A 58 2.26 2.37 -3.94
C PHE A 58 3.22 2.49 -5.12
N SER A 59 4.33 3.16 -4.92
CA SER A 59 5.39 3.28 -5.93
C SER A 59 6.75 2.98 -5.33
N VAL A 60 7.62 2.42 -6.13
CA VAL A 60 9.00 2.11 -5.76
C VAL A 60 9.94 2.80 -6.73
N ARG A 61 10.94 3.50 -6.17
CA ARG A 61 12.06 4.05 -6.91
C ARG A 61 13.36 3.60 -6.25
N SER A 62 14.24 3.02 -7.04
CA SER A 62 15.60 2.69 -6.64
C SER A 62 16.58 3.49 -7.48
N GLU A 63 17.28 4.44 -6.86
CA GLU A 63 18.29 5.25 -7.53
C GLU A 63 19.52 4.42 -7.95
N ILE A 64 19.87 3.43 -7.12
CA ILE A 64 21.01 2.52 -7.40
C ILE A 64 20.77 1.70 -8.67
N LEU A 65 19.54 1.23 -8.88
CA LEU A 65 19.19 0.40 -10.04
C LEU A 65 18.67 1.22 -11.22
N GLY A 66 18.44 2.54 -11.05
CA GLY A 66 17.79 3.39 -12.02
C GLY A 66 16.41 2.85 -12.42
N TYR A 67 15.62 2.43 -11.45
CA TYR A 67 14.42 1.65 -11.61
C TYR A 67 13.27 2.29 -10.84
N GLU A 68 12.13 2.44 -11.49
CA GLU A 68 10.91 2.96 -10.87
C GLU A 68 9.66 2.35 -11.48
N TYR A 69 8.62 2.20 -10.68
CA TYR A 69 7.29 1.80 -11.11
C TYR A 69 6.22 2.24 -10.09
N SER A 70 4.97 2.33 -10.53
CA SER A 70 3.80 2.45 -9.66
C SER A 70 2.99 1.15 -9.70
N GLY A 71 2.56 0.71 -8.54
CA GLY A 71 1.70 -0.48 -8.39
C GLY A 71 0.21 -0.20 -8.58
N GLU A 72 -0.20 1.00 -8.95
CA GLU A 72 -1.62 1.35 -9.08
C GLU A 72 -2.30 0.77 -10.33
N SER A 73 -1.54 0.53 -11.39
CA SER A 73 -2.07 0.05 -12.66
C SER A 73 -1.01 -0.66 -13.49
N LEU A 74 -1.45 -1.40 -14.53
CA LEU A 74 -0.51 -1.96 -15.50
C LEU A 74 0.33 -0.89 -16.19
N VAL A 75 -0.27 0.26 -16.51
CA VAL A 75 0.46 1.39 -17.08
C VAL A 75 1.51 1.90 -16.10
N GLY A 76 1.19 1.98 -14.81
CA GLY A 76 2.14 2.37 -13.77
C GLY A 76 3.31 1.39 -13.62
N LEU A 77 3.03 0.08 -13.68
CA LEU A 77 4.08 -0.94 -13.65
C LEU A 77 5.06 -0.80 -14.81
N PHE A 78 4.58 -0.39 -15.98
CA PHE A 78 5.40 -0.22 -17.19
C PHE A 78 5.63 1.24 -17.58
N GLY A 79 5.38 2.19 -16.69
CA GLY A 79 5.51 3.63 -16.94
C GLY A 79 6.92 4.08 -17.32
N HIS A 80 7.95 3.38 -16.85
CA HIS A 80 9.31 3.61 -17.30
C HIS A 80 9.64 2.72 -18.51
N PRO A 81 10.13 3.26 -19.66
CA PRO A 81 10.35 2.48 -20.90
C PRO A 81 11.25 1.26 -20.73
N ARG A 82 12.25 1.32 -19.84
CA ARG A 82 13.12 0.17 -19.53
C ARG A 82 12.38 -1.03 -18.98
N ASN A 83 11.27 -0.82 -18.27
CA ASN A 83 10.49 -1.90 -17.68
C ASN A 83 9.87 -2.81 -18.74
N LEU A 84 9.60 -2.28 -19.95
CA LEU A 84 9.06 -3.05 -21.07
C LEU A 84 10.06 -4.08 -21.62
N THR A 85 11.36 -3.76 -21.55
CA THR A 85 12.45 -4.63 -22.08
C THR A 85 13.16 -5.42 -21.00
N ASP A 86 12.89 -5.17 -19.71
CA ASP A 86 13.52 -5.88 -18.58
C ASP A 86 12.75 -7.18 -18.27
N LEU A 87 13.33 -8.32 -18.65
CA LEU A 87 12.77 -9.66 -18.36
C LEU A 87 12.63 -9.92 -16.85
N ASN A 88 13.48 -9.32 -16.00
CA ASN A 88 13.36 -9.44 -14.56
C ASN A 88 12.13 -8.69 -14.05
N HIS A 89 11.79 -7.55 -14.69
CA HIS A 89 10.57 -6.81 -14.37
C HIS A 89 9.32 -7.62 -14.72
N TRP A 90 9.27 -8.24 -15.90
CA TRP A 90 8.19 -9.16 -16.26
C TRP A 90 8.07 -10.35 -15.31
N GLY A 91 9.23 -10.89 -14.87
CA GLY A 91 9.29 -11.91 -13.84
C GLY A 91 8.65 -11.45 -12.52
N MET A 92 8.95 -10.21 -12.09
CA MET A 92 8.36 -9.61 -10.89
C MET A 92 6.84 -9.44 -11.04
N VAL A 93 6.37 -8.91 -12.16
CA VAL A 93 4.91 -8.75 -12.41
C VAL A 93 4.19 -10.09 -12.37
N ARG A 94 4.75 -11.12 -13.00
CA ARG A 94 4.21 -12.49 -12.90
C ARG A 94 4.15 -12.98 -11.46
N ASP A 95 5.19 -12.71 -10.68
CA ASP A 95 5.27 -13.15 -9.28
C ASP A 95 4.35 -12.34 -8.37
N ILE A 96 4.06 -11.07 -8.67
CA ILE A 96 2.97 -10.30 -8.03
C ILE A 96 1.63 -11.00 -8.24
N LEU A 97 1.30 -11.40 -9.45
CA LEU A 97 0.05 -12.10 -9.75
C LEU A 97 -0.03 -13.48 -9.07
N ARG A 98 1.11 -14.18 -8.96
CA ARG A 98 1.19 -15.44 -8.21
C ARG A 98 1.00 -15.20 -6.71
N PHE A 99 1.64 -14.18 -6.17
CA PHE A 99 1.53 -13.79 -4.77
C PHE A 99 0.07 -13.54 -4.37
N HIS A 100 -0.69 -12.78 -5.15
CA HIS A 100 -2.11 -12.53 -4.89
C HIS A 100 -2.95 -13.82 -4.85
N LYS A 101 -2.55 -14.86 -5.58
CA LYS A 101 -3.23 -16.17 -5.55
C LYS A 101 -2.80 -17.03 -4.37
N LEU A 102 -1.56 -16.89 -3.92
CA LEU A 102 -0.95 -17.74 -2.90
C LEU A 102 -1.10 -17.16 -1.48
N ALA A 103 -1.15 -15.83 -1.34
CA ALA A 103 -1.26 -15.13 -0.06
C ALA A 103 -2.73 -14.98 0.37
N LYS A 104 -3.48 -16.09 0.39
CA LYS A 104 -4.88 -16.07 0.83
C LYS A 104 -4.96 -16.11 2.35
N PRO A 105 -5.88 -15.34 2.99
CA PRO A 105 -6.12 -15.43 4.42
C PRO A 105 -6.45 -16.85 4.88
N GLY A 106 -5.93 -17.23 6.05
CA GLY A 106 -6.20 -18.52 6.68
C GLY A 106 -5.33 -19.70 6.22
N ASP A 107 -4.46 -19.50 5.23
CA ASP A 107 -3.62 -20.58 4.67
C ASP A 107 -2.17 -20.61 5.24
N HIS A 108 -1.82 -19.73 6.20
CA HIS A 108 -0.41 -19.45 6.56
C HIS A 108 -0.15 -19.41 8.08
N SER A 109 -0.83 -20.23 8.86
CA SER A 109 -0.90 -20.12 10.32
C SER A 109 0.44 -20.20 11.08
N GLU A 110 1.50 -20.75 10.49
CA GLU A 110 2.76 -21.01 11.20
C GLU A 110 4.00 -20.53 10.42
N GLU A 111 3.86 -19.96 9.24
CA GLU A 111 5.02 -19.52 8.45
C GLU A 111 5.26 -18.01 8.54
N SER A 112 6.53 -17.62 8.54
CA SER A 112 6.95 -16.23 8.36
C SER A 112 6.90 -15.82 6.88
N VAL A 113 6.97 -14.50 6.63
CA VAL A 113 7.11 -13.95 5.28
C VAL A 113 8.32 -14.56 4.56
N HIS A 114 9.46 -14.73 5.26
CA HIS A 114 10.67 -15.35 4.71
C HIS A 114 10.43 -16.80 4.27
N GLU A 115 9.81 -17.61 5.12
CA GLU A 115 9.50 -19.01 4.84
C GLU A 115 8.49 -19.13 3.71
N PHE A 116 7.47 -18.29 3.68
CA PHE A 116 6.49 -18.22 2.58
C PHE A 116 7.17 -17.97 1.23
N ILE A 117 8.04 -16.94 1.14
CA ILE A 117 8.78 -16.61 -0.10
C ILE A 117 9.64 -17.81 -0.53
N SER A 118 10.35 -18.43 0.40
CA SER A 118 11.24 -19.57 0.16
C SER A 118 10.46 -20.78 -0.35
N ARG A 119 9.33 -21.12 0.26
CA ARG A 119 8.46 -22.22 -0.11
C ARG A 119 7.81 -22.00 -1.48
N THR A 120 7.31 -20.81 -1.74
CA THR A 120 6.59 -20.48 -2.98
C THR A 120 7.51 -20.20 -4.16
N LYS A 121 8.81 -20.11 -3.93
CA LYS A 121 9.83 -19.82 -4.96
C LYS A 121 9.51 -18.55 -5.75
N LEU A 122 8.99 -17.52 -5.07
CA LEU A 122 8.84 -16.21 -5.66
C LEU A 122 10.23 -15.59 -5.88
N GLY A 123 10.40 -14.94 -7.04
CA GLY A 123 11.71 -14.51 -7.50
C GLY A 123 12.33 -13.40 -6.63
N ARG A 124 13.66 -13.30 -6.69
CA ARG A 124 14.45 -12.29 -5.96
C ARG A 124 13.93 -10.86 -6.23
N ARG A 125 13.63 -10.54 -7.50
CA ARG A 125 13.14 -9.22 -7.90
C ARG A 125 11.81 -8.88 -7.24
N PHE A 126 10.89 -9.85 -7.14
CA PHE A 126 9.63 -9.70 -6.41
C PHE A 126 9.89 -9.43 -4.93
N ARG A 127 10.76 -10.22 -4.28
CA ARG A 127 11.10 -10.03 -2.88
C ARG A 127 11.67 -8.63 -2.62
N GLU A 128 12.77 -8.26 -3.30
CA GLU A 128 13.56 -7.07 -3.00
C GLU A 128 12.96 -5.76 -3.56
N ASN A 129 12.18 -5.81 -4.61
CA ASN A 129 11.65 -4.60 -5.25
C ASN A 129 10.13 -4.45 -5.18
N PHE A 130 9.41 -5.39 -4.59
CA PHE A 130 7.96 -5.28 -4.37
C PHE A 130 7.60 -5.57 -2.92
N LEU A 131 7.77 -6.80 -2.44
CA LEU A 131 7.20 -7.22 -1.16
C LEU A 131 7.88 -6.57 0.04
N LEU A 132 9.22 -6.55 0.08
CA LEU A 132 9.96 -5.93 1.19
C LEU A 132 9.72 -4.42 1.27
N PRO A 133 9.86 -3.64 0.18
CA PRO A 133 9.53 -2.21 0.22
C PRO A 133 8.08 -1.93 0.61
N LEU A 134 7.12 -2.73 0.12
CA LEU A 134 5.72 -2.60 0.49
C LEU A 134 5.52 -2.82 2.00
N GLY A 135 6.05 -3.93 2.53
CA GLY A 135 5.95 -4.25 3.94
C GLY A 135 6.63 -3.20 4.82
N SER A 136 7.84 -2.80 4.48
CA SER A 136 8.56 -1.76 5.22
C SER A 136 7.81 -0.44 5.26
N ALA A 137 7.18 -0.04 4.15
CA ALA A 137 6.37 1.18 4.09
C ALA A 137 5.09 1.07 4.92
N LEU A 138 4.37 -0.07 4.86
CA LEU A 138 3.12 -0.28 5.58
C LEU A 138 3.30 -0.34 7.10
N TRP A 139 4.36 -1.00 7.58
CA TRP A 139 4.61 -1.18 9.01
C TRP A 139 5.74 -0.32 9.57
N SER A 140 6.29 0.60 8.77
CA SER A 140 7.37 1.51 9.18
C SER A 140 8.52 0.77 9.89
N CYS A 141 8.95 -0.37 9.34
CA CYS A 141 9.98 -1.22 9.91
C CYS A 141 11.06 -1.58 8.88
N PRO A 142 12.28 -1.93 9.31
CA PRO A 142 13.32 -2.46 8.42
C PRO A 142 12.86 -3.75 7.70
N GLU A 143 13.36 -3.97 6.49
CA GLU A 143 13.01 -5.13 5.65
C GLU A 143 13.28 -6.46 6.34
N GLU A 144 14.41 -6.57 7.04
CA GLU A 144 14.80 -7.77 7.79
C GLU A 144 13.79 -8.10 8.90
N ARG A 145 13.21 -7.07 9.53
CA ARG A 145 12.19 -7.28 10.54
C ARG A 145 10.87 -7.67 9.90
N PHE A 146 10.51 -7.09 8.77
CA PHE A 146 9.28 -7.47 8.07
C PHE A 146 9.30 -8.95 7.64
N GLU A 147 10.45 -9.48 7.23
CA GLU A 147 10.58 -10.90 6.87
C GLU A 147 10.26 -11.88 8.01
N THR A 148 10.36 -11.43 9.26
CA THR A 148 10.01 -12.26 10.44
C THR A 148 8.52 -12.20 10.80
N PHE A 149 7.72 -11.38 10.13
CA PHE A 149 6.28 -11.29 10.42
C PHE A 149 5.57 -12.58 10.05
N PRO A 150 4.55 -13.00 10.84
CA PRO A 150 3.67 -14.10 10.44
C PRO A 150 2.99 -13.77 9.10
N MET A 151 3.08 -14.70 8.15
CA MET A 151 2.48 -14.49 6.83
C MET A 151 0.96 -14.38 6.90
N GLU A 152 0.30 -15.06 7.84
CA GLU A 152 -1.13 -14.93 8.09
C GLU A 152 -1.51 -13.49 8.42
N PHE A 153 -0.78 -12.83 9.34
CA PHE A 153 -1.02 -11.43 9.68
C PHE A 153 -0.88 -10.50 8.45
N VAL A 154 0.12 -10.75 7.62
CA VAL A 154 0.34 -9.96 6.39
C VAL A 154 -0.77 -10.20 5.37
N SER A 155 -1.17 -11.45 5.14
CA SER A 155 -2.21 -11.80 4.18
C SER A 155 -3.58 -11.25 4.59
N ASP A 156 -3.92 -11.35 5.88
CA ASP A 156 -5.15 -10.78 6.42
C ASP A 156 -5.21 -9.26 6.27
N PHE A 157 -4.11 -8.58 6.58
CA PHE A 157 -4.01 -7.14 6.40
C PHE A 157 -4.21 -6.73 4.94
N LEU A 158 -3.47 -7.36 4.03
CA LEU A 158 -3.55 -7.04 2.60
C LEU A 158 -4.94 -7.34 2.03
N ALA A 159 -5.59 -8.43 2.46
CA ALA A 159 -6.95 -8.76 2.06
C ALA A 159 -7.98 -7.75 2.58
N ASN A 160 -7.88 -7.35 3.86
CA ASN A 160 -8.77 -6.37 4.47
C ASN A 160 -8.67 -4.99 3.81
N HIS A 161 -7.50 -4.64 3.29
CA HIS A 161 -7.26 -3.40 2.57
C HIS A 161 -7.41 -3.53 1.06
N GLN A 162 -7.97 -4.65 0.58
CA GLN A 162 -8.20 -4.95 -0.84
C GLN A 162 -6.92 -4.94 -1.71
N MET A 163 -5.75 -5.07 -1.08
CA MET A 163 -4.46 -5.03 -1.76
C MET A 163 -4.06 -6.37 -2.41
N LEU A 164 -4.81 -7.45 -2.14
CA LEU A 164 -4.65 -8.76 -2.80
C LEU A 164 -5.54 -8.91 -4.04
N GLN A 165 -6.35 -7.92 -4.35
CA GLN A 165 -7.11 -7.90 -5.59
C GLN A 165 -6.19 -7.39 -6.69
N ALA A 166 -6.16 -8.10 -7.82
CA ALA A 166 -5.46 -7.64 -9.03
C ALA A 166 -6.24 -6.47 -9.68
N GLN A 167 -6.41 -5.38 -8.93
CA GLN A 167 -7.05 -4.14 -9.43
C GLN A 167 -6.37 -3.60 -10.69
N PHE A 168 -5.13 -4.05 -10.95
CA PHE A 168 -4.41 -3.77 -12.19
C PHE A 168 -5.08 -4.33 -13.44
N LEU A 169 -6.03 -5.27 -13.31
CA LEU A 169 -6.73 -5.90 -14.42
C LEU A 169 -8.13 -5.33 -14.65
N GLU A 170 -8.67 -4.57 -13.71
CA GLU A 170 -9.90 -3.84 -13.94
C GLU A 170 -9.57 -2.59 -14.76
N PHE A 171 -9.81 -2.69 -16.05
CA PHE A 171 -9.93 -1.53 -16.93
C PHE A 171 -11.12 -0.73 -16.40
N ASP A 172 -10.84 0.34 -15.68
CA ASP A 172 -11.88 1.27 -15.25
C ASP A 172 -12.43 1.99 -16.48
N ALA A 173 -13.46 1.38 -17.07
CA ALA A 173 -14.26 1.95 -18.14
C ALA A 173 -15.36 2.85 -17.57
N SER A 174 -15.08 3.56 -16.49
CA SER A 174 -15.96 4.63 -16.03
C SER A 174 -15.78 5.83 -16.96
N PRO A 175 -16.84 6.27 -17.66
CA PRO A 175 -16.77 7.49 -18.42
C PRO A 175 -16.51 8.65 -17.48
N ALA A 176 -15.57 9.52 -17.84
CA ALA A 176 -15.39 10.81 -17.22
C ALA A 176 -16.72 11.59 -17.43
N ASP A 177 -17.54 11.62 -16.39
CA ASP A 177 -18.69 12.51 -16.35
C ASP A 177 -18.16 13.94 -16.23
N GLY A 178 -18.53 14.74 -17.25
CA GLY A 178 -18.15 16.12 -17.47
C GLY A 178 -18.74 17.12 -16.49
#